data_42c9758ff6cc3bd8b347d5ba2ff4b58a
#
_entry.id   42c9758ff6cc3bd8b347d5ba2ff4b58a
#
_cell.length_a   1.000
_cell.length_b   1.000
_cell.length_c   1.000
_cell.angle_alpha   90.00
_cell.angle_beta   90.00
_cell.angle_gamma   90.00
#
_symmetry.space_group_name_H-M   'P 1'
#
loop_
_entity.id
_entity.type
_entity.pdbx_description
1 polymer ?
#
loop_
_entity_poly.entity_id
_entity_poly.type
_entity_poly.pdbx_seq_one_letter_code
_entity_poly.pdbx_strand_id
1 'polypeptide(L)'
;QCPVCRHAKGKIKQKKISGNERFIRVQGSPDLTVEDVLGDIDPIKALQYGPLSVEAFTPGKLFKANNGILFFDELNRAPEKLQNALLQVLEEGKATIGSYDVDFAANFIFIATMNPKDVSTEKLSDVLLDRFDIIYAGYPEDEETEEKIVLAKGEKIADVPANLLEIMVSFVRSLREDKELEKVPSVRAGIALYERSQSTAVVAGRKEVTIEDVKSAVISVIAHRIELKPSLRYIKGQ
;
A
#
# COMPACT_ATOMS: atom_id res chain seq x y z
N GLN A 1 -24.73 11.32 -12.73
CA GLN A 1 -25.94 10.58 -12.32
C GLN A 1 -25.89 9.21 -12.98
N CYS A 2 -26.11 8.14 -12.19
CA CYS A 2 -26.17 6.78 -12.73
C CYS A 2 -27.39 6.63 -13.69
N PRO A 3 -27.37 5.63 -14.61
CA PRO A 3 -28.48 5.42 -15.54
C PRO A 3 -29.85 5.33 -14.85
N VAL A 4 -29.92 4.65 -13.70
CA VAL A 4 -31.16 4.53 -12.89
C VAL A 4 -31.64 5.90 -12.41
N CYS A 5 -30.76 6.78 -11.97
CA CYS A 5 -31.13 8.14 -11.52
C CYS A 5 -31.53 9.06 -12.68
N ARG A 6 -31.03 8.83 -13.92
CA ARG A 6 -31.41 9.61 -15.10
C ARG A 6 -32.87 9.36 -15.52
N HIS A 7 -33.34 8.13 -15.30
CA HIS A 7 -34.69 7.71 -15.71
C HIS A 7 -35.71 7.77 -14.58
N ALA A 8 -35.29 8.10 -13.34
CA ALA A 8 -36.19 8.19 -12.20
C ALA A 8 -37.15 9.39 -12.34
N LYS A 9 -38.46 9.08 -12.40
CA LYS A 9 -39.52 10.08 -12.32
C LYS A 9 -39.90 10.32 -10.88
N GLY A 10 -39.61 11.53 -10.33
CA GLY A 10 -39.98 11.92 -8.97
C GLY A 10 -38.81 12.18 -8.04
N LYS A 11 -39.07 12.34 -6.72
CA LYS A 11 -38.04 12.57 -5.72
C LYS A 11 -37.17 11.32 -5.53
N ILE A 12 -35.89 11.43 -5.89
CA ILE A 12 -34.90 10.36 -5.69
C ILE A 12 -34.62 10.25 -4.19
N LYS A 13 -34.79 9.04 -3.63
CA LYS A 13 -34.41 8.75 -2.26
C LYS A 13 -32.90 8.86 -2.12
N GLN A 14 -32.46 9.72 -1.20
CA GLN A 14 -31.03 9.86 -0.88
C GLN A 14 -30.63 8.84 0.19
N LYS A 15 -29.50 8.17 -0.01
CA LYS A 15 -28.85 7.31 0.98
C LYS A 15 -27.56 7.97 1.45
N LYS A 16 -27.37 8.09 2.76
CA LYS A 16 -26.08 8.49 3.32
C LYS A 16 -25.10 7.32 3.17
N ILE A 17 -23.97 7.55 2.52
CA ILE A 17 -22.92 6.56 2.30
C ILE A 17 -21.74 6.94 3.19
N SER A 18 -21.17 5.98 3.92
CA SER A 18 -19.99 6.22 4.76
C SER A 18 -18.73 6.44 3.90
N GLY A 19 -17.75 7.19 4.45
CA GLY A 19 -16.47 7.40 3.78
C GLY A 19 -15.75 6.09 3.47
N ASN A 20 -15.85 5.10 4.34
CA ASN A 20 -15.25 3.77 4.16
C ASN A 20 -15.81 3.02 2.95
N GLU A 21 -17.09 3.21 2.61
CA GLU A 21 -17.69 2.61 1.42
C GLU A 21 -17.22 3.28 0.12
N ARG A 22 -16.57 4.46 0.21
CA ARG A 22 -16.03 5.23 -0.91
C ARG A 22 -14.51 5.23 -0.97
N PHE A 23 -13.86 4.56 -0.04
CA PHE A 23 -12.42 4.33 -0.06
C PHE A 23 -12.15 2.92 -0.60
N ILE A 24 -11.71 2.85 -1.83
CA ILE A 24 -11.45 1.57 -2.49
C ILE A 24 -9.94 1.36 -2.59
N ARG A 25 -9.46 0.28 -1.99
CA ARG A 25 -8.04 -0.09 -2.06
C ARG A 25 -7.80 -1.15 -3.13
N VAL A 26 -6.75 -0.92 -3.91
CA VAL A 26 -6.16 -1.87 -4.86
C VAL A 26 -4.72 -2.10 -4.45
N GLN A 27 -4.29 -3.36 -4.45
CA GLN A 27 -2.88 -3.73 -4.24
C GLN A 27 -2.26 -4.04 -5.59
N GLY A 28 -1.15 -3.36 -5.91
CA GLY A 28 -0.36 -3.65 -7.10
C GLY A 28 0.27 -5.04 -7.01
N SER A 29 0.13 -5.79 -8.10
CA SER A 29 0.71 -7.13 -8.26
C SER A 29 0.95 -7.38 -9.76
N PRO A 30 1.98 -8.14 -10.15
CA PRO A 30 2.19 -8.55 -11.54
C PRO A 30 1.02 -9.32 -12.15
N ASP A 31 0.23 -10.00 -11.32
CA ASP A 31 -0.92 -10.80 -11.74
C ASP A 31 -2.22 -9.98 -11.86
N LEU A 32 -2.20 -8.70 -11.45
CA LEU A 32 -3.38 -7.85 -11.47
C LEU A 32 -3.75 -7.49 -12.91
N THR A 33 -4.96 -7.83 -13.31
CA THR A 33 -5.44 -7.59 -14.68
C THR A 33 -6.19 -6.27 -14.82
N VAL A 34 -6.37 -5.82 -16.05
CA VAL A 34 -7.20 -4.65 -16.37
C VAL A 34 -8.65 -4.91 -15.98
N GLU A 35 -9.11 -6.13 -16.19
CA GLU A 35 -10.47 -6.61 -15.91
C GLU A 35 -10.77 -6.58 -14.40
N ASP A 36 -9.79 -6.91 -13.54
CA ASP A 36 -9.94 -6.82 -12.07
C ASP A 36 -10.22 -5.40 -11.60
N VAL A 37 -9.62 -4.42 -12.26
CA VAL A 37 -9.68 -3.01 -11.87
C VAL A 37 -10.81 -2.28 -12.57
N LEU A 38 -10.95 -2.43 -13.88
CA LEU A 38 -12.01 -1.78 -14.67
C LEU A 38 -13.33 -2.56 -14.63
N GLY A 39 -13.25 -3.89 -14.63
CA GLY A 39 -14.41 -4.77 -14.69
C GLY A 39 -14.43 -5.61 -15.94
N ASP A 40 -15.34 -6.57 -15.98
CA ASP A 40 -15.43 -7.58 -17.01
C ASP A 40 -16.90 -7.89 -17.37
N ILE A 41 -17.06 -8.62 -18.46
CA ILE A 41 -18.36 -9.11 -18.92
C ILE A 41 -18.72 -10.37 -18.16
N ASP A 42 -19.85 -10.36 -17.47
CA ASP A 42 -20.42 -11.54 -16.84
C ASP A 42 -20.97 -12.49 -17.94
N PRO A 43 -20.40 -13.71 -18.11
CA PRO A 43 -20.80 -14.62 -19.18
C PRO A 43 -22.26 -15.04 -19.08
N ILE A 44 -22.81 -15.18 -17.88
CA ILE A 44 -24.20 -15.59 -17.65
C ILE A 44 -25.14 -14.47 -18.08
N LYS A 45 -24.85 -13.25 -17.70
CA LYS A 45 -25.64 -12.08 -18.12
C LYS A 45 -25.49 -11.79 -19.60
N ALA A 46 -24.31 -12.05 -20.18
CA ALA A 46 -24.08 -11.92 -21.61
C ALA A 46 -24.96 -12.89 -22.44
N LEU A 47 -25.18 -14.11 -21.95
CA LEU A 47 -26.10 -15.04 -22.57
C LEU A 47 -27.56 -14.57 -22.46
N GLN A 48 -27.92 -13.88 -21.39
CA GLN A 48 -29.29 -13.42 -21.14
C GLN A 48 -29.63 -12.12 -21.86
N TYR A 49 -28.71 -11.15 -21.84
CA TYR A 49 -28.95 -9.78 -22.32
C TYR A 49 -28.18 -9.42 -23.59
N GLY A 50 -27.30 -10.31 -24.03
CA GLY A 50 -26.36 -10.09 -25.13
C GLY A 50 -24.98 -9.61 -24.63
N PRO A 51 -23.89 -9.97 -25.33
CA PRO A 51 -22.51 -9.68 -24.90
C PRO A 51 -22.15 -8.20 -24.96
N LEU A 52 -22.88 -7.38 -25.69
CA LEU A 52 -22.68 -5.92 -25.80
C LEU A 52 -23.68 -5.11 -24.93
N SER A 53 -24.44 -5.80 -24.08
CA SER A 53 -25.40 -5.15 -23.20
C SER A 53 -24.71 -4.60 -21.93
N VAL A 54 -25.06 -3.39 -21.51
CA VAL A 54 -24.55 -2.77 -20.29
C VAL A 54 -24.90 -3.62 -19.05
N GLU A 55 -26.00 -4.38 -19.10
CA GLU A 55 -26.43 -5.29 -18.04
C GLU A 55 -25.48 -6.47 -17.88
N ALA A 56 -24.76 -6.85 -18.92
CA ALA A 56 -23.75 -7.92 -18.87
C ALA A 56 -22.44 -7.44 -18.24
N PHE A 57 -22.21 -6.13 -18.14
CA PHE A 57 -21.00 -5.59 -17.56
C PHE A 57 -21.03 -5.63 -16.03
N THR A 58 -19.96 -6.15 -15.42
CA THR A 58 -19.72 -6.11 -13.97
C THR A 58 -18.61 -5.10 -13.67
N PRO A 59 -18.93 -3.95 -13.05
CA PRO A 59 -17.97 -2.90 -12.79
C PRO A 59 -16.91 -3.33 -11.77
N GLY A 60 -15.65 -3.08 -12.09
CA GLY A 60 -14.49 -3.34 -11.25
C GLY A 60 -14.32 -2.33 -10.11
N LYS A 61 -13.16 -2.41 -9.46
CA LYS A 61 -12.83 -1.59 -8.28
C LYS A 61 -12.81 -0.09 -8.61
N LEU A 62 -12.35 0.28 -9.80
CA LEU A 62 -12.27 1.67 -10.25
C LEU A 62 -13.66 2.36 -10.23
N PHE A 63 -14.68 1.70 -10.77
CA PHE A 63 -16.03 2.27 -10.79
C PHE A 63 -16.68 2.29 -9.41
N LYS A 64 -16.29 1.37 -8.51
CA LYS A 64 -16.73 1.41 -7.10
C LYS A 64 -16.16 2.62 -6.38
N ALA A 65 -14.99 3.13 -6.79
CA ALA A 65 -14.37 4.34 -6.28
C ALA A 65 -15.01 5.64 -6.81
N ASN A 66 -15.93 5.57 -7.78
CA ASN A 66 -16.56 6.76 -8.36
C ASN A 66 -17.21 7.65 -7.30
N ASN A 67 -16.90 8.95 -7.32
CA ASN A 67 -17.20 9.94 -6.28
C ASN A 67 -16.59 9.61 -4.91
N GLY A 68 -15.42 8.98 -4.88
CA GLY A 68 -14.67 8.61 -3.70
C GLY A 68 -13.17 8.66 -3.92
N ILE A 69 -12.45 7.73 -3.30
CA ILE A 69 -11.00 7.62 -3.36
C ILE A 69 -10.63 6.23 -3.88
N LEU A 70 -9.79 6.19 -4.92
CA LEU A 70 -9.09 5.00 -5.35
C LEU A 70 -7.67 5.05 -4.81
N PHE A 71 -7.38 4.22 -3.81
CA PHE A 71 -6.04 4.09 -3.24
C PHE A 71 -5.34 2.88 -3.87
N PHE A 72 -4.26 3.14 -4.60
CA PHE A 72 -3.48 2.10 -5.27
C PHE A 72 -2.15 1.91 -4.55
N ASP A 73 -2.02 0.81 -3.83
CA ASP A 73 -0.80 0.49 -3.09
C ASP A 73 0.19 -0.24 -4.01
N GLU A 74 1.46 0.17 -4.02
CA GLU A 74 2.52 -0.37 -4.87
C GLU A 74 2.19 -0.32 -6.38
N LEU A 75 1.82 0.87 -6.88
CA LEU A 75 1.43 1.06 -8.29
C LEU A 75 2.47 0.55 -9.29
N ASN A 76 3.75 0.69 -8.97
CA ASN A 76 4.87 0.22 -9.79
C ASN A 76 4.98 -1.32 -9.90
N ARG A 77 4.18 -2.08 -9.15
CA ARG A 77 4.04 -3.53 -9.32
C ARG A 77 2.93 -3.94 -10.29
N ALA A 78 2.10 -2.99 -10.71
CA ALA A 78 1.05 -3.26 -11.68
C ALA A 78 1.65 -3.41 -13.10
N PRO A 79 1.14 -4.34 -13.92
CA PRO A 79 1.59 -4.48 -15.31
C PRO A 79 1.42 -3.19 -16.12
N GLU A 80 2.32 -2.95 -17.07
CA GLU A 80 2.29 -1.75 -17.94
C GLU A 80 0.93 -1.57 -18.63
N LYS A 81 0.31 -2.66 -19.07
CA LYS A 81 -1.03 -2.62 -19.69
C LYS A 81 -2.07 -1.99 -18.75
N LEU A 82 -2.02 -2.30 -17.45
CA LEU A 82 -2.93 -1.72 -16.46
C LEU A 82 -2.59 -0.27 -16.17
N GLN A 83 -1.29 0.07 -16.10
CA GLN A 83 -0.84 1.47 -15.92
C GLN A 83 -1.35 2.35 -17.07
N ASN A 84 -1.27 1.87 -18.31
CA ASN A 84 -1.76 2.59 -19.49
C ASN A 84 -3.29 2.74 -19.48
N ALA A 85 -4.03 1.72 -19.04
CA ALA A 85 -5.48 1.81 -18.90
C ALA A 85 -5.89 2.83 -17.81
N LEU A 86 -5.16 2.86 -16.69
CA LEU A 86 -5.37 3.87 -15.65
C LEU A 86 -5.07 5.28 -16.14
N LEU A 87 -4.01 5.47 -16.93
CA LEU A 87 -3.65 6.73 -17.51
C LEU A 87 -4.80 7.31 -18.33
N GLN A 88 -5.39 6.52 -19.23
CA GLN A 88 -6.53 6.95 -20.05
C GLN A 88 -7.70 7.39 -19.17
N VAL A 89 -8.03 6.61 -18.14
CA VAL A 89 -9.15 6.94 -17.24
C VAL A 89 -8.89 8.24 -16.45
N LEU A 90 -7.66 8.45 -16.01
CA LEU A 90 -7.28 9.65 -15.25
C LEU A 90 -7.34 10.91 -16.13
N GLU A 91 -7.03 10.79 -17.43
CA GLU A 91 -7.12 11.91 -18.37
C GLU A 91 -8.55 12.27 -18.76
N GLU A 92 -9.32 11.24 -19.10
CA GLU A 92 -10.65 11.44 -19.70
C GLU A 92 -11.77 11.53 -18.67
N GLY A 93 -11.51 11.13 -17.41
CA GLY A 93 -12.53 10.97 -16.36
C GLY A 93 -13.60 9.94 -16.71
N LYS A 94 -13.27 9.05 -17.64
CA LYS A 94 -14.13 8.01 -18.18
C LYS A 94 -13.32 6.78 -18.51
N ALA A 95 -13.97 5.62 -18.59
CA ALA A 95 -13.36 4.43 -19.13
C ALA A 95 -14.25 3.83 -20.22
N THR A 96 -13.61 3.53 -21.35
CA THR A 96 -14.22 2.73 -22.43
C THR A 96 -13.83 1.29 -22.22
N ILE A 97 -14.81 0.40 -22.18
CA ILE A 97 -14.56 -1.00 -21.84
C ILE A 97 -14.73 -1.89 -23.06
N GLY A 98 -13.61 -2.43 -23.54
CA GLY A 98 -13.59 -3.38 -24.65
C GLY A 98 -14.28 -2.84 -25.90
N SER A 99 -15.29 -3.56 -26.38
CA SER A 99 -16.07 -3.22 -27.58
C SER A 99 -17.33 -2.38 -27.28
N TYR A 100 -17.49 -1.90 -26.05
CA TYR A 100 -18.64 -1.07 -25.70
C TYR A 100 -18.39 0.39 -26.09
N ASP A 101 -19.26 0.97 -26.92
CA ASP A 101 -19.32 2.40 -27.19
C ASP A 101 -19.94 3.19 -26.01
N VAL A 102 -19.75 2.73 -24.78
CA VAL A 102 -20.33 3.37 -23.58
C VAL A 102 -19.21 3.83 -22.65
N ASP A 103 -19.14 5.13 -22.48
CA ASP A 103 -18.29 5.76 -21.50
C ASP A 103 -18.88 5.66 -20.09
N PHE A 104 -18.18 5.01 -19.21
CA PHE A 104 -18.51 4.99 -17.79
C PHE A 104 -17.78 6.11 -17.05
N ALA A 105 -18.53 6.97 -16.36
CA ALA A 105 -17.95 8.05 -15.58
C ALA A 105 -17.08 7.50 -14.44
N ALA A 106 -15.84 8.00 -14.35
CA ALA A 106 -14.83 7.60 -13.38
C ALA A 106 -14.25 8.83 -12.68
N ASN A 107 -15.06 9.51 -11.87
CA ASN A 107 -14.67 10.69 -11.12
C ASN A 107 -14.28 10.32 -9.69
N PHE A 108 -13.00 10.29 -9.37
CA PHE A 108 -12.47 9.93 -8.05
C PHE A 108 -11.14 10.65 -7.80
N ILE A 109 -10.74 10.73 -6.54
CA ILE A 109 -9.39 11.11 -6.16
C ILE A 109 -8.52 9.85 -6.26
N PHE A 110 -7.46 9.91 -7.05
CA PHE A 110 -6.48 8.83 -7.15
C PHE A 110 -5.31 9.10 -6.24
N ILE A 111 -4.99 8.15 -5.37
CA ILE A 111 -3.81 8.19 -4.49
C ILE A 111 -3.05 6.89 -4.71
N ALA A 112 -1.75 6.98 -4.99
CA ALA A 112 -0.93 5.80 -5.15
C ALA A 112 0.32 5.85 -4.28
N THR A 113 0.81 4.67 -3.90
CA THR A 113 2.14 4.52 -3.30
C THR A 113 3.05 3.78 -4.25
N MET A 114 4.33 4.06 -4.17
CA MET A 114 5.35 3.27 -4.84
C MET A 114 6.63 3.21 -3.99
N ASN A 115 7.39 2.14 -4.15
CA ASN A 115 8.74 2.05 -3.62
C ASN A 115 9.75 2.23 -4.76
N PRO A 116 10.42 3.38 -4.87
CA PRO A 116 11.35 3.65 -5.97
C PRO A 116 12.62 2.79 -5.94
N LYS A 117 12.90 2.13 -4.80
CA LYS A 117 14.07 1.26 -4.61
C LYS A 117 13.78 -0.22 -4.90
N ASP A 118 12.55 -0.57 -5.24
CA ASP A 118 12.20 -1.96 -5.54
C ASP A 118 12.61 -2.28 -6.99
N VAL A 119 13.73 -2.98 -7.14
CA VAL A 119 14.29 -3.40 -8.44
C VAL A 119 13.47 -4.51 -9.13
N SER A 120 12.52 -5.11 -8.43
CA SER A 120 11.65 -6.16 -8.96
C SER A 120 10.38 -5.61 -9.63
N THR A 121 10.28 -4.29 -9.77
CA THR A 121 9.08 -3.60 -10.26
C THR A 121 9.31 -2.98 -11.62
N GLU A 122 8.25 -2.82 -12.39
CA GLU A 122 8.29 -2.05 -13.62
C GLU A 122 8.43 -0.54 -13.31
N LYS A 123 9.27 0.14 -14.10
CA LYS A 123 9.38 1.59 -13.98
C LYS A 123 8.08 2.23 -14.46
N LEU A 124 7.48 3.10 -13.63
CA LEU A 124 6.35 3.90 -14.07
C LEU A 124 6.77 4.78 -15.26
N SER A 125 5.91 4.87 -16.27
CA SER A 125 6.17 5.72 -17.43
C SER A 125 6.24 7.18 -17.00
N ASP A 126 7.14 7.94 -17.64
CA ASP A 126 7.27 9.38 -17.36
C ASP A 126 5.95 10.12 -17.66
N VAL A 127 5.19 9.63 -18.65
CA VAL A 127 3.86 10.14 -18.99
C VAL A 127 2.85 9.96 -17.86
N LEU A 128 2.91 8.85 -17.15
CA LEU A 128 2.05 8.60 -15.96
C LEU A 128 2.49 9.47 -14.79
N LEU A 129 3.80 9.58 -14.56
CA LEU A 129 4.36 10.39 -13.46
C LEU A 129 4.06 11.88 -13.62
N ASP A 130 4.05 12.40 -14.84
CA ASP A 130 3.76 13.81 -15.15
C ASP A 130 2.33 14.26 -14.75
N ARG A 131 1.46 13.31 -14.45
CA ARG A 131 0.07 13.57 -14.03
C ARG A 131 -0.14 13.57 -12.53
N PHE A 132 0.92 13.34 -11.77
CA PHE A 132 0.85 13.26 -10.32
C PHE A 132 1.62 14.36 -9.61
N ASP A 133 1.05 14.82 -8.52
CA ASP A 133 1.83 15.50 -7.49
C ASP A 133 2.58 14.44 -6.68
N ILE A 134 3.91 14.52 -6.68
CA ILE A 134 4.75 13.52 -6.01
C ILE A 134 5.14 14.01 -4.62
N ILE A 135 4.81 13.22 -3.61
CA ILE A 135 5.18 13.46 -2.23
C ILE A 135 6.22 12.41 -1.80
N TYR A 136 7.39 12.87 -1.42
CA TYR A 136 8.44 12.01 -0.90
C TYR A 136 8.25 11.84 0.62
N ALA A 137 7.93 10.61 1.05
CA ALA A 137 7.87 10.26 2.46
C ALA A 137 9.23 9.72 2.91
N GLY A 138 9.96 10.51 3.66
CA GLY A 138 11.22 10.12 4.29
C GLY A 138 11.02 9.32 5.58
N TYR A 139 12.13 9.06 6.27
CA TYR A 139 12.10 8.58 7.66
C TYR A 139 11.68 9.71 8.60
N PRO A 140 11.20 9.41 9.84
CA PRO A 140 10.94 10.42 10.86
C PRO A 140 12.20 11.26 11.13
N GLU A 141 12.02 12.58 11.23
CA GLU A 141 13.14 13.52 11.40
C GLU A 141 13.85 13.31 12.75
N ASP A 142 13.06 13.11 13.80
CA ASP A 142 13.56 12.96 15.16
C ASP A 142 13.22 11.59 15.76
N GLU A 143 13.93 11.26 16.83
CA GLU A 143 13.80 9.99 17.56
C GLU A 143 12.48 9.90 18.31
N GLU A 144 12.04 11.01 18.94
CA GLU A 144 10.78 11.07 19.69
C GLU A 144 9.56 10.76 18.81
N THR A 145 9.56 11.27 17.57
CA THR A 145 8.52 10.95 16.57
C THR A 145 8.54 9.46 16.20
N GLU A 146 9.72 8.89 16.05
CA GLU A 146 9.84 7.45 15.74
C GLU A 146 9.38 6.57 16.89
N GLU A 147 9.71 6.91 18.14
CA GLU A 147 9.20 6.24 19.34
C GLU A 147 7.67 6.29 19.40
N LYS A 148 7.07 7.46 19.16
CA LYS A 148 5.60 7.61 19.09
C LYS A 148 4.99 6.71 18.04
N ILE A 149 5.64 6.56 16.87
CA ILE A 149 5.17 5.65 15.82
C ILE A 149 5.26 4.19 16.29
N VAL A 150 6.36 3.79 16.93
CA VAL A 150 6.53 2.43 17.45
C VAL A 150 5.44 2.12 18.48
N LEU A 151 5.18 3.02 19.43
CA LEU A 151 4.14 2.86 20.44
C LEU A 151 2.71 2.85 19.85
N ALA A 152 2.46 3.67 18.81
CA ALA A 152 1.14 3.78 18.20
C ALA A 152 0.81 2.62 17.26
N LYS A 153 1.82 1.95 16.70
CA LYS A 153 1.65 0.90 15.68
C LYS A 153 2.00 -0.49 16.18
N GLY A 154 2.90 -0.59 17.17
CA GLY A 154 3.26 -1.85 17.80
C GLY A 154 2.18 -2.33 18.77
N GLU A 155 1.99 -3.63 18.83
CA GLU A 155 1.06 -4.24 19.78
C GLU A 155 1.71 -4.30 21.17
N LYS A 156 0.96 -3.88 22.20
CA LYS A 156 1.44 -3.94 23.59
C LYS A 156 0.90 -5.18 24.26
N ILE A 157 1.81 -6.13 24.60
CA ILE A 157 1.50 -7.37 25.31
C ILE A 157 2.29 -7.52 26.63
N ALA A 158 3.34 -6.71 26.82
CA ALA A 158 4.12 -6.62 28.05
C ALA A 158 4.55 -5.16 28.27
N ASP A 159 5.04 -4.86 29.47
CA ASP A 159 5.57 -3.52 29.73
C ASP A 159 7.00 -3.38 29.18
N VAL A 160 7.23 -2.30 28.46
CA VAL A 160 8.55 -1.95 27.91
C VAL A 160 9.02 -0.69 28.59
N PRO A 161 10.11 -0.73 29.37
CA PRO A 161 10.71 0.45 29.97
C PRO A 161 11.09 1.50 28.91
N ALA A 162 10.87 2.78 29.19
CA ALA A 162 11.11 3.86 28.26
C ALA A 162 12.56 3.90 27.72
N ASN A 163 13.53 3.65 28.59
CA ASN A 163 14.93 3.56 28.20
C ASN A 163 15.24 2.42 27.24
N LEU A 164 14.49 1.31 27.27
CA LEU A 164 14.66 0.22 26.31
C LEU A 164 14.01 0.54 24.97
N LEU A 165 12.90 1.27 24.98
CA LEU A 165 12.28 1.77 23.74
C LEU A 165 13.26 2.73 23.03
N GLU A 166 13.82 3.70 23.76
CA GLU A 166 14.85 4.62 23.27
C GLU A 166 16.03 3.85 22.66
N ILE A 167 16.58 2.86 23.37
CA ILE A 167 17.68 2.02 22.85
C ILE A 167 17.29 1.31 21.54
N MET A 168 16.10 0.74 21.44
CA MET A 168 15.64 0.04 20.22
C MET A 168 15.56 1.02 19.04
N VAL A 169 14.98 2.19 19.25
CA VAL A 169 14.79 3.20 18.20
C VAL A 169 16.13 3.78 17.79
N SER A 170 16.95 4.20 18.75
CA SER A 170 18.29 4.73 18.52
C SER A 170 19.18 3.72 17.77
N PHE A 171 19.13 2.44 18.13
CA PHE A 171 19.83 1.37 17.42
C PHE A 171 19.39 1.25 15.97
N VAL A 172 18.08 1.24 15.68
CA VAL A 172 17.57 1.17 14.30
C VAL A 172 17.97 2.42 13.50
N ARG A 173 17.98 3.58 14.12
CA ARG A 173 18.42 4.85 13.52
C ARG A 173 19.91 4.83 13.19
N SER A 174 20.75 4.35 14.12
CA SER A 174 22.20 4.25 13.88
C SER A 174 22.55 3.36 12.69
N LEU A 175 21.80 2.27 12.47
CA LEU A 175 21.97 1.43 11.29
C LEU A 175 21.63 2.16 9.98
N ARG A 176 20.75 3.16 10.00
CA ARG A 176 20.44 3.96 8.79
C ARG A 176 21.56 4.93 8.43
N GLU A 177 22.32 5.35 9.41
CA GLU A 177 23.45 6.27 9.24
C GLU A 177 24.75 5.53 8.89
N ASP A 178 24.75 4.20 9.01
CA ASP A 178 25.92 3.37 8.73
C ASP A 178 26.24 3.38 7.23
N LYS A 179 27.40 3.95 6.90
CA LYS A 179 27.89 4.10 5.53
C LYS A 179 28.31 2.78 4.88
N GLU A 180 28.47 1.72 5.64
CA GLU A 180 28.83 0.40 5.15
C GLU A 180 27.60 -0.37 4.62
N LEU A 181 26.39 0.04 5.05
CA LEU A 181 25.15 -0.57 4.62
C LEU A 181 24.66 0.04 3.29
N GLU A 182 24.21 -0.82 2.38
CA GLU A 182 23.48 -0.46 1.17
C GLU A 182 21.98 -0.51 1.43
N LYS A 183 21.52 -1.57 2.08
CA LYS A 183 20.13 -1.69 2.53
C LYS A 183 20.07 -1.41 4.02
N VAL A 184 19.20 -0.50 4.40
CA VAL A 184 19.03 -0.04 5.78
C VAL A 184 17.61 -0.34 6.29
N PRO A 185 17.44 -0.53 7.62
CA PRO A 185 16.14 -0.89 8.17
C PRO A 185 15.19 0.31 8.17
N SER A 186 13.91 0.04 7.92
CA SER A 186 12.82 1.03 8.07
C SER A 186 12.32 1.09 9.51
N VAL A 187 11.39 2.03 9.80
CA VAL A 187 10.69 2.14 11.10
C VAL A 187 10.01 0.82 11.50
N ARG A 188 9.62 -0.01 10.52
CA ARG A 188 9.07 -1.36 10.79
C ARG A 188 10.03 -2.27 11.56
N ALA A 189 11.33 -2.00 11.49
CA ALA A 189 12.31 -2.75 12.29
C ALA A 189 12.21 -2.40 13.78
N GLY A 190 12.01 -1.11 14.12
CA GLY A 190 11.75 -0.68 15.50
C GLY A 190 10.47 -1.28 16.06
N ILE A 191 9.38 -1.26 15.29
CA ILE A 191 8.11 -1.91 15.66
C ILE A 191 8.32 -3.41 15.91
N ALA A 192 9.02 -4.10 15.01
CA ALA A 192 9.27 -5.53 15.12
C ALA A 192 10.19 -5.88 16.32
N LEU A 193 11.18 -5.03 16.65
CA LEU A 193 12.00 -5.20 17.88
C LEU A 193 11.13 -5.05 19.12
N TYR A 194 10.28 -4.02 19.16
CA TYR A 194 9.35 -3.76 20.24
C TYR A 194 8.42 -4.95 20.50
N GLU A 195 7.78 -5.50 19.46
CA GLU A 195 6.87 -6.63 19.56
C GLU A 195 7.60 -7.94 19.89
N ARG A 196 8.74 -8.20 19.25
CA ARG A 196 9.50 -9.44 19.44
C ARG A 196 10.10 -9.51 20.85
N SER A 197 10.60 -8.40 21.38
CA SER A 197 11.14 -8.36 22.75
C SER A 197 10.06 -8.64 23.80
N GLN A 198 8.86 -8.10 23.62
CA GLN A 198 7.71 -8.39 24.47
C GLN A 198 7.31 -9.86 24.40
N SER A 199 7.25 -10.43 23.18
CA SER A 199 6.95 -11.85 23.01
C SER A 199 7.95 -12.74 23.74
N THR A 200 9.24 -12.41 23.72
CA THR A 200 10.29 -13.13 24.45
C THR A 200 10.09 -13.06 25.95
N ALA A 201 9.78 -11.89 26.50
CA ALA A 201 9.48 -11.71 27.92
C ALA A 201 8.26 -12.53 28.37
N VAL A 202 7.16 -12.48 27.59
CA VAL A 202 5.92 -13.21 27.88
C VAL A 202 6.14 -14.73 27.86
N VAL A 203 6.86 -15.26 26.86
CA VAL A 203 7.21 -16.69 26.78
C VAL A 203 8.06 -17.12 27.97
N ALA A 204 8.91 -16.23 28.50
CA ALA A 204 9.68 -16.47 29.72
C ALA A 204 8.87 -16.25 31.03
N GLY A 205 7.57 -16.01 30.92
CA GLY A 205 6.68 -15.80 32.07
C GLY A 205 6.81 -14.45 32.77
N ARG A 206 7.44 -13.46 32.08
CA ARG A 206 7.66 -12.12 32.62
C ARG A 206 6.65 -11.13 32.02
N LYS A 207 6.31 -10.10 32.80
CA LYS A 207 5.41 -9.03 32.38
C LYS A 207 6.15 -7.78 31.87
N GLU A 208 7.47 -7.75 32.04
CA GLU A 208 8.32 -6.63 31.67
C GLU A 208 9.49 -7.11 30.81
N VAL A 209 9.82 -6.33 29.81
CA VAL A 209 10.93 -6.57 28.88
C VAL A 209 12.26 -6.19 29.54
N THR A 210 13.26 -7.01 29.31
CA THR A 210 14.65 -6.76 29.74
C THR A 210 15.56 -6.51 28.52
N ILE A 211 16.76 -6.00 28.79
CA ILE A 211 17.75 -5.78 27.71
C ILE A 211 18.15 -7.09 27.00
N GLU A 212 18.13 -8.21 27.70
CA GLU A 212 18.45 -9.50 27.11
C GLU A 212 17.37 -9.96 26.11
N ASP A 213 16.10 -9.59 26.32
CA ASP A 213 15.04 -9.86 25.36
C ASP A 213 15.25 -9.05 24.07
N VAL A 214 15.64 -7.80 24.23
CA VAL A 214 15.98 -6.93 23.08
C VAL A 214 17.16 -7.52 22.30
N LYS A 215 18.26 -7.88 22.97
CA LYS A 215 19.44 -8.48 22.33
C LYS A 215 19.10 -9.76 21.58
N SER A 216 18.28 -10.62 22.18
CA SER A 216 17.86 -11.89 21.54
C SER A 216 17.00 -11.67 20.30
N ALA A 217 16.25 -10.56 20.24
CA ALA A 217 15.40 -10.21 19.12
C ALA A 217 16.19 -9.62 17.93
N VAL A 218 17.35 -8.98 18.20
CA VAL A 218 18.11 -8.21 17.16
C VAL A 218 18.37 -9.06 15.91
N ILE A 219 18.96 -10.22 16.04
CA ILE A 219 19.37 -11.05 14.88
C ILE A 219 18.15 -11.40 14.03
N SER A 220 17.09 -11.91 14.65
CA SER A 220 15.89 -12.34 13.94
C SER A 220 15.13 -11.20 13.26
N VAL A 221 15.22 -9.99 13.81
CA VAL A 221 14.52 -8.82 13.30
C VAL A 221 15.36 -8.04 12.30
N ILE A 222 16.68 -7.92 12.51
CA ILE A 222 17.52 -7.00 11.76
C ILE A 222 18.25 -7.68 10.59
N ALA A 223 18.73 -8.92 10.75
CA ALA A 223 19.63 -9.53 9.79
C ALA A 223 19.13 -9.51 8.33
N HIS A 224 17.84 -9.76 8.11
CA HIS A 224 17.24 -9.75 6.76
C HIS A 224 16.84 -8.35 6.26
N ARG A 225 16.98 -7.33 7.09
CA ARG A 225 16.65 -5.93 6.79
C ARG A 225 17.85 -5.06 6.45
N ILE A 226 19.04 -5.59 6.60
CA ILE A 226 20.29 -4.90 6.29
C ILE A 226 21.07 -5.68 5.23
N GLU A 227 21.84 -4.96 4.42
CA GLU A 227 22.79 -5.56 3.49
C GLU A 227 24.03 -4.67 3.43
N LEU A 228 25.21 -5.30 3.45
CA LEU A 228 26.49 -4.61 3.26
C LEU A 228 26.64 -4.16 1.80
N LYS A 229 27.35 -3.06 1.58
CA LYS A 229 27.74 -2.64 0.24
C LYS A 229 28.52 -3.75 -0.47
N PRO A 230 28.36 -3.93 -1.78
CA PRO A 230 29.03 -5.01 -2.53
C PRO A 230 30.53 -5.07 -2.32
N SER A 231 31.18 -3.91 -2.22
CA SER A 231 32.63 -3.79 -1.96
C SER A 231 33.08 -4.39 -0.63
N LEU A 232 32.19 -4.50 0.35
CA LEU A 232 32.48 -4.98 1.70
C LEU A 232 32.06 -6.43 1.93
N ARG A 233 31.13 -6.96 1.13
CA ARG A 233 30.64 -8.34 1.25
C ARG A 233 31.76 -9.38 1.12
N TYR A 234 32.77 -9.11 0.28
CA TYR A 234 33.91 -10.01 0.09
C TYR A 234 34.96 -9.91 1.20
N ILE A 235 34.99 -8.82 1.95
CA ILE A 235 36.01 -8.56 2.96
C ILE A 235 35.57 -8.99 4.36
N LYS A 236 34.29 -8.73 4.72
CA LYS A 236 33.78 -8.93 6.09
C LYS A 236 32.95 -10.21 6.26
N GLY A 237 32.60 -10.91 5.17
CA GLY A 237 31.58 -11.98 5.22
C GLY A 237 30.20 -11.42 5.60
N GLN A 238 29.15 -12.11 5.20
CA GLN A 238 27.81 -11.77 5.68
C GLN A 238 27.53 -12.39 7.03
#